data_27bc8dcb58a9e6901bf0c51dc365c5e7
#
_entry.id   27bc8dcb58a9e6901bf0c51dc365c5e7
#
_cell.length_a   1.000
_cell.length_b   1.000
_cell.length_c   1.000
_cell.angle_alpha   90.00
_cell.angle_beta   90.00
_cell.angle_gamma   90.00
#
_symmetry.space_group_name_H-M   'P 1'
#
loop_
_entity.id
_entity.type
_entity.pdbx_description
1 polymer ?
#
loop_
_entity_poly.entity_id
_entity_poly.type
_entity_poly.pdbx_seq_one_letter_code
_entity_poly.pdbx_strand_id
1 'polypeptide(L)'
;MSRELTFDVLFRDLFNAHSRFGSISEIKIPHPVDIYEDAEGLVFEIACTGLSKKDVEIDIEHDVLKVTHTKENNEEAQGRVYQARGIARRSFSLAYKISSKYSLSKGTANLENGLLVIQIPFAEESKPKKLLIQ
;
A
#
# COMPACT_ATOMS: atom_id res chain seq x y z
N MET A 1 -2.82 2.97 -20.01
CA MET A 1 -2.55 1.52 -20.11
C MET A 1 -1.37 1.09 -19.27
N SER A 2 -0.20 1.69 -19.47
CA SER A 2 1.01 1.31 -18.74
C SER A 2 0.89 1.47 -17.23
N ARG A 3 0.19 2.50 -16.77
CA ARG A 3 0.02 2.77 -15.35
C ARG A 3 -0.75 1.67 -14.64
N GLU A 4 -1.89 1.30 -15.16
CA GLU A 4 -2.73 0.25 -14.58
C GLU A 4 -2.01 -1.09 -14.62
N LEU A 5 -1.34 -1.36 -15.73
CA LEU A 5 -0.53 -2.55 -15.88
C LEU A 5 0.59 -2.61 -14.84
N THR A 6 1.15 -1.45 -14.45
CA THR A 6 2.22 -1.41 -13.45
C THR A 6 1.73 -1.88 -12.09
N PHE A 7 0.58 -1.38 -11.63
CA PHE A 7 -0.01 -1.85 -10.39
C PHE A 7 -0.38 -3.33 -10.47
N ASP A 8 -1.05 -3.70 -11.53
CA ASP A 8 -1.49 -5.08 -11.73
C ASP A 8 -0.32 -6.05 -11.80
N VAL A 9 0.77 -5.65 -12.44
CA VAL A 9 1.96 -6.50 -12.54
C VAL A 9 2.59 -6.71 -11.18
N LEU A 10 2.82 -5.63 -10.41
CA LEU A 10 3.39 -5.74 -9.08
C LEU A 10 2.51 -6.57 -8.15
N PHE A 11 1.22 -6.33 -8.18
CA PHE A 11 0.27 -7.06 -7.36
C PHE A 11 0.18 -8.53 -7.76
N ARG A 12 0.14 -8.80 -9.06
CA ARG A 12 0.14 -10.16 -9.59
C ARG A 12 1.43 -10.90 -9.28
N ASP A 13 2.56 -10.25 -9.42
CA ASP A 13 3.86 -10.88 -9.14
C ASP A 13 3.96 -11.27 -7.67
N LEU A 14 3.51 -10.41 -6.78
CA LEU A 14 3.43 -10.72 -5.35
C LEU A 14 2.50 -11.91 -5.09
N PHE A 15 1.35 -11.90 -5.73
CA PHE A 15 0.35 -12.95 -5.60
C PHE A 15 0.82 -14.27 -6.22
N ASN A 16 1.39 -14.20 -7.41
CA ASN A 16 1.88 -15.38 -8.13
C ASN A 16 3.11 -15.98 -7.47
N ALA A 17 3.98 -15.18 -6.88
CA ALA A 17 5.12 -15.69 -6.13
C ALA A 17 4.66 -16.57 -4.97
N HIS A 18 3.58 -16.19 -4.32
CA HIS A 18 2.98 -17.01 -3.27
C HIS A 18 2.33 -18.28 -3.81
N SER A 19 1.66 -18.19 -4.94
CA SER A 19 1.00 -19.34 -5.51
C SER A 19 1.95 -20.37 -6.12
N ARG A 20 3.13 -19.95 -6.56
CA ARG A 20 4.16 -20.86 -7.08
C ARG A 20 4.76 -21.77 -6.02
N PHE A 21 4.87 -21.26 -4.81
CA PHE A 21 5.49 -21.97 -3.69
C PHE A 21 4.45 -22.52 -2.71
N GLY A 22 3.19 -22.13 -2.91
CA GLY A 22 2.13 -22.49 -2.01
C GLY A 22 1.62 -23.90 -2.28
N SER A 23 1.84 -24.79 -1.34
CA SER A 23 0.89 -25.84 -1.18
C SER A 23 -0.47 -25.20 -0.88
N ILE A 24 -1.55 -25.84 -1.32
CA ILE A 24 -2.95 -25.39 -1.15
C ILE A 24 -3.30 -25.03 0.31
N SER A 25 -2.46 -25.42 1.27
CA SER A 25 -2.66 -25.16 2.69
C SER A 25 -2.30 -23.75 3.15
N GLU A 26 -1.63 -22.94 2.33
CA GLU A 26 -1.27 -21.57 2.67
C GLU A 26 -1.87 -20.56 1.68
N ILE A 27 -3.17 -20.32 1.81
CA ILE A 27 -3.77 -19.19 1.11
C ILE A 27 -3.43 -17.94 1.90
N LYS A 28 -2.43 -17.19 1.43
CA LYS A 28 -2.13 -15.89 1.99
C LYS A 28 -3.08 -14.87 1.37
N ILE A 29 -3.96 -14.35 2.20
CA ILE A 29 -4.81 -13.24 1.79
C ILE A 29 -3.91 -12.01 1.65
N PRO A 30 -3.94 -11.32 0.50
CA PRO A 30 -3.18 -10.09 0.35
C PRO A 30 -3.55 -9.09 1.43
N HIS A 31 -2.61 -8.25 1.81
CA HIS A 31 -2.90 -7.18 2.77
C HIS A 31 -3.96 -6.24 2.19
N PRO A 32 -5.03 -5.94 2.93
CA PRO A 32 -6.12 -5.11 2.40
C PRO A 32 -5.65 -3.70 2.05
N VAL A 33 -5.80 -3.32 0.80
CA VAL A 33 -5.45 -2.01 0.27
C VAL A 33 -6.49 -1.60 -0.75
N ASP A 34 -6.98 -0.38 -0.64
CA ASP A 34 -7.77 0.26 -1.69
C ASP A 34 -6.90 1.30 -2.37
N ILE A 35 -6.93 1.32 -3.69
CA ILE A 35 -6.18 2.29 -4.49
C ILE A 35 -7.16 2.92 -5.47
N TYR A 36 -7.26 4.25 -5.44
CA TYR A 36 -8.16 4.95 -6.35
C TYR A 36 -7.58 6.30 -6.74
N GLU A 37 -8.09 6.84 -7.81
CA GLU A 37 -7.77 8.18 -8.28
C GLU A 37 -8.99 9.08 -8.06
N ASP A 38 -8.76 10.23 -7.49
CA ASP A 38 -9.79 11.27 -7.36
C ASP A 38 -9.39 12.54 -8.14
N ALA A 39 -10.09 13.64 -7.91
CA ALA A 39 -9.81 14.88 -8.61
C ALA A 39 -8.44 15.47 -8.30
N GLU A 40 -7.82 15.09 -7.20
CA GLU A 40 -6.54 15.64 -6.75
C GLU A 40 -5.34 14.75 -7.07
N GLY A 41 -5.55 13.48 -7.25
CA GLY A 41 -4.49 12.55 -7.56
C GLY A 41 -4.79 11.12 -7.17
N LEU A 42 -3.75 10.41 -6.79
CA LEU A 42 -3.80 9.00 -6.43
C LEU A 42 -3.90 8.85 -4.92
N VAL A 43 -4.76 7.95 -4.47
CA VAL A 43 -4.95 7.68 -3.04
C VAL A 43 -4.77 6.19 -2.76
N PHE A 44 -3.99 5.90 -1.73
CA PHE A 44 -3.87 4.57 -1.16
C PHE A 44 -4.52 4.57 0.21
N GLU A 45 -5.38 3.59 0.46
CA GLU A 45 -5.94 3.35 1.78
C GLU A 45 -5.50 1.97 2.22
N ILE A 46 -4.65 1.91 3.24
CA ILE A 46 -4.02 0.67 3.70
C ILE A 46 -4.51 0.35 5.09
N ALA A 47 -5.04 -0.86 5.26
CA ALA A 47 -5.51 -1.30 6.56
C ALA A 47 -4.33 -1.44 7.54
N CYS A 48 -4.40 -0.72 8.66
CA CYS A 48 -3.37 -0.71 9.70
C CYS A 48 -4.00 -0.85 11.09
N THR A 49 -4.90 -1.82 11.22
CA THR A 49 -5.63 -2.04 12.46
C THR A 49 -4.71 -2.26 13.65
N GLY A 50 -4.84 -1.41 14.66
CA GLY A 50 -4.04 -1.52 15.88
C GLY A 50 -2.60 -1.05 15.76
N LEU A 51 -2.22 -0.45 14.65
CA LEU A 51 -0.87 0.08 14.45
C LEU A 51 -0.85 1.59 14.69
N SER A 52 0.29 2.08 15.13
CA SER A 52 0.56 3.50 15.28
C SER A 52 1.58 3.96 14.24
N LYS A 53 1.81 5.27 14.18
CA LYS A 53 2.78 5.86 13.23
C LYS A 53 4.17 5.25 13.32
N LYS A 54 4.61 4.88 14.52
CA LYS A 54 5.93 4.28 14.73
C LYS A 54 6.04 2.86 14.22
N ASP A 55 4.91 2.20 13.95
CA ASP A 55 4.88 0.81 13.53
C ASP A 55 4.97 0.64 12.02
N VAL A 56 4.83 1.73 11.27
CA VAL A 56 4.77 1.70 9.81
C VAL A 56 5.82 2.63 9.23
N GLU A 57 6.58 2.13 8.27
CA GLU A 57 7.56 2.92 7.53
C GLU A 57 7.09 3.12 6.09
N ILE A 58 7.26 4.33 5.60
CA ILE A 58 6.97 4.67 4.21
C ILE A 58 8.25 5.19 3.60
N ASP A 59 8.72 4.50 2.58
CA ASP A 59 9.93 4.86 1.85
C ASP A 59 9.59 5.19 0.41
N ILE A 60 10.26 6.19 -0.11
CA ILE A 60 10.17 6.58 -1.51
C ILE A 60 11.56 6.48 -2.11
N GLU A 61 11.70 5.63 -3.09
CA GLU A 61 12.94 5.46 -3.82
C GLU A 61 12.64 5.51 -5.31
N HIS A 62 13.14 6.56 -5.97
CA HIS A 62 12.84 6.84 -7.38
C HIS A 62 11.32 6.97 -7.59
N ASP A 63 10.73 6.05 -8.34
CA ASP A 63 9.29 6.02 -8.61
C ASP A 63 8.54 4.93 -7.83
N VAL A 64 9.20 4.37 -6.82
CA VAL A 64 8.60 3.30 -6.01
C VAL A 64 8.20 3.82 -4.63
N LEU A 65 6.94 3.58 -4.29
CA LEU A 65 6.40 3.79 -2.96
C LEU A 65 6.41 2.46 -2.22
N LYS A 66 7.10 2.42 -1.10
CA LYS A 66 7.19 1.21 -0.29
C LYS A 66 6.62 1.46 1.09
N VAL A 67 5.73 0.59 1.52
CA VAL A 67 5.10 0.67 2.85
C VAL A 67 5.37 -0.63 3.57
N THR A 68 5.98 -0.55 4.74
CA THR A 68 6.37 -1.74 5.51
C THR A 68 5.96 -1.65 6.96
N HIS A 69 5.61 -2.78 7.50
CA HIS A 69 5.42 -2.99 8.93
C HIS A 69 6.07 -4.32 9.30
N THR A 70 6.92 -4.29 10.30
CA THR A 70 7.54 -5.48 10.85
C THR A 70 6.95 -5.75 12.23
N LYS A 71 6.32 -6.90 12.36
CA LYS A 71 5.72 -7.30 13.62
C LYS A 71 6.80 -7.69 14.63
N GLU A 72 6.71 -7.15 15.84
CA GLU A 72 7.52 -7.59 16.94
C GLU A 72 6.94 -8.87 17.54
N ASN A 73 7.79 -9.88 17.74
CA ASN A 73 7.40 -11.19 18.27
C ASN A 73 7.18 -11.16 19.80
N ASN A 74 6.39 -10.25 20.29
CA ASN A 74 6.14 -10.11 21.73
C ASN A 74 4.84 -10.76 22.21
N GLU A 75 4.02 -11.31 21.30
CA GLU A 75 2.70 -11.83 21.67
C GLU A 75 2.77 -13.11 22.50
N GLU A 76 3.71 -13.99 22.21
CA GLU A 76 3.91 -15.22 22.98
C GLU A 76 4.40 -14.92 24.40
N ALA A 77 5.21 -13.85 24.54
CA ALA A 77 5.71 -13.40 25.83
C ALA A 77 4.61 -12.84 26.73
N GLN A 78 3.44 -12.52 26.18
CA GLN A 78 2.29 -12.01 26.94
C GLN A 78 1.38 -13.11 27.46
N GLY A 79 1.72 -14.37 27.26
CA GLY A 79 0.98 -15.52 27.78
C GLY A 79 -0.39 -15.71 27.14
N ARG A 80 -0.61 -15.21 25.94
CA ARG A 80 -1.89 -15.34 25.27
C ARG A 80 -2.02 -16.68 24.56
N VAL A 81 -3.18 -17.31 24.74
CA VAL A 81 -3.55 -18.50 23.98
C VAL A 81 -4.75 -18.12 23.12
N TYR A 82 -4.51 -17.92 21.81
CA TYR A 82 -5.56 -17.49 20.90
C TYR A 82 -6.55 -18.62 20.61
N GLN A 83 -7.81 -18.34 20.74
CA GLN A 83 -8.89 -19.23 20.31
C GLN A 83 -9.30 -18.93 18.86
N ALA A 84 -9.16 -17.69 18.44
CA ALA A 84 -9.36 -17.25 17.08
C ALA A 84 -8.46 -16.04 16.82
N ARG A 85 -7.97 -15.90 15.60
CA ARG A 85 -7.04 -14.84 15.24
C ARG A 85 -7.43 -14.17 13.92
N GLY A 86 -8.57 -13.47 13.93
CA GLY A 86 -9.05 -12.72 12.76
C GLY A 86 -8.32 -11.41 12.54
N ILE A 87 -7.87 -10.76 13.63
CA ILE A 87 -7.08 -9.53 13.55
C ILE A 87 -5.61 -9.89 13.72
N ALA A 88 -5.04 -10.45 12.68
CA ALA A 88 -3.61 -10.77 12.71
C ALA A 88 -2.84 -9.52 12.34
N ARG A 89 -2.15 -8.92 13.31
CA ARG A 89 -1.24 -7.80 13.09
C ARG A 89 0.03 -8.32 12.42
N ARG A 90 -0.11 -8.74 11.18
CA ARG A 90 0.98 -9.37 10.44
C ARG A 90 1.96 -8.35 9.92
N SER A 91 3.20 -8.76 9.80
CA SER A 91 4.17 -8.02 9.01
C SER A 91 3.70 -7.94 7.56
N PHE A 92 3.88 -6.80 6.95
CA PHE A 92 3.60 -6.65 5.52
C PHE A 92 4.64 -5.77 4.86
N SER A 93 4.80 -5.97 3.58
CA SER A 93 5.67 -5.15 2.74
C SER A 93 4.96 -4.94 1.43
N LEU A 94 4.63 -3.69 1.14
CA LEU A 94 3.93 -3.30 -0.07
C LEU A 94 4.83 -2.38 -0.88
N ALA A 95 4.93 -2.62 -2.17
CA ALA A 95 5.74 -1.79 -3.07
C ALA A 95 4.94 -1.52 -4.34
N TYR A 96 4.85 -0.26 -4.70
CA TYR A 96 4.10 0.17 -5.87
C TYR A 96 4.95 1.12 -6.71
N LYS A 97 5.02 0.85 -7.99
CA LYS A 97 5.64 1.77 -8.93
C LYS A 97 4.63 2.83 -9.32
N ILE A 98 4.97 4.08 -9.08
CA ILE A 98 4.06 5.21 -9.28
C ILE A 98 4.38 5.87 -10.63
N SER A 99 3.35 6.05 -11.43
CA SER A 99 3.45 6.72 -12.72
C SER A 99 3.91 8.18 -12.55
N SER A 100 4.65 8.67 -13.52
CA SER A 100 5.07 10.09 -13.57
C SER A 100 3.90 11.08 -13.67
N LYS A 101 2.71 10.58 -13.91
CA LYS A 101 1.48 11.37 -13.84
C LYS A 101 1.25 11.99 -12.48
N TYR A 102 1.79 11.38 -11.44
CA TYR A 102 1.64 11.82 -10.05
C TYR A 102 2.98 12.32 -9.50
N SER A 103 2.90 13.28 -8.59
CA SER A 103 4.08 13.82 -7.92
C SER A 103 4.33 13.08 -6.61
N LEU A 104 5.12 12.02 -6.67
CA LEU A 104 5.41 11.19 -5.50
C LEU A 104 6.11 11.98 -4.39
N SER A 105 6.99 12.90 -4.76
CA SER A 105 7.71 13.75 -3.79
C SER A 105 6.79 14.68 -2.99
N LYS A 106 5.60 14.97 -3.50
CA LYS A 106 4.60 15.80 -2.82
C LYS A 106 3.53 14.97 -2.11
N GLY A 107 3.75 13.68 -2.00
CA GLY A 107 2.84 12.78 -1.29
C GLY A 107 2.75 13.12 0.19
N THR A 108 1.59 12.86 0.76
CA THR A 108 1.32 13.00 2.18
C THR A 108 0.74 11.71 2.71
N ALA A 109 0.97 11.44 4.00
CA ALA A 109 0.46 10.25 4.63
C ALA A 109 -0.15 10.60 5.98
N ASN A 110 -1.26 9.95 6.31
CA ASN A 110 -1.93 10.11 7.59
C ASN A 110 -2.43 8.76 8.07
N LEU A 111 -2.15 8.44 9.33
CA LEU A 111 -2.64 7.20 9.95
C LEU A 111 -3.64 7.58 11.03
N GLU A 112 -4.90 7.22 10.80
CA GLU A 112 -5.99 7.57 11.69
C GLU A 112 -7.05 6.47 11.64
N ASN A 113 -7.57 6.13 12.79
CA ASN A 113 -8.64 5.13 12.92
C ASN A 113 -8.30 3.78 12.27
N GLY A 114 -7.04 3.37 12.35
CA GLY A 114 -6.60 2.10 11.77
C GLY A 114 -6.45 2.10 10.26
N LEU A 115 -6.49 3.26 9.64
CA LEU A 115 -6.37 3.40 8.18
C LEU A 115 -5.21 4.33 7.85
N LEU A 116 -4.26 3.82 7.10
CA LEU A 116 -3.18 4.65 6.54
C LEU A 116 -3.62 5.17 5.18
N VAL A 117 -3.75 6.48 5.07
CA VAL A 117 -4.14 7.13 3.83
C VAL A 117 -2.94 7.87 3.27
N ILE A 118 -2.53 7.49 2.07
CA ILE A 118 -1.43 8.14 1.34
C ILE A 118 -2.03 8.84 0.12
N GLN A 119 -1.81 10.14 0.03
CA GLN A 119 -2.32 10.95 -1.07
C GLN A 119 -1.15 11.46 -1.89
N ILE A 120 -1.17 11.17 -3.17
CA ILE A 120 -0.12 11.57 -4.12
C ILE A 120 -0.77 12.46 -5.19
N PRO A 121 -0.52 13.77 -5.17
CA PRO A 121 -1.17 14.68 -6.09
C PRO A 121 -0.70 14.45 -7.53
N PHE A 122 -1.51 14.90 -8.47
CA PHE A 122 -1.06 14.95 -9.86
C PHE A 122 0.18 15.82 -9.99
N ALA A 123 1.10 15.42 -10.82
CA ALA A 123 2.20 16.29 -11.21
C ALA A 123 1.65 17.52 -11.95
N GLU A 124 2.29 18.66 -11.78
CA GLU A 124 1.83 19.91 -12.41
C GLU A 124 1.67 19.77 -13.93
N GLU A 125 2.56 19.03 -14.55
CA GLU A 125 2.54 18.78 -15.97
C GLU A 125 1.41 17.87 -16.43
N SER A 126 0.81 17.13 -15.51
CA SER A 126 -0.25 16.17 -15.79
C SER A 126 -1.64 16.66 -15.40
N LYS A 127 -1.76 17.86 -14.87
CA LYS A 127 -3.05 18.44 -14.53
C LYS A 127 -3.84 18.76 -15.80
N PRO A 128 -5.16 18.57 -15.78
CA PRO A 128 -5.99 18.93 -16.93
C PRO A 128 -5.80 20.40 -17.29
N LYS A 129 -5.58 20.66 -18.57
CA LYS A 129 -5.42 22.01 -19.11
C LYS A 129 -6.47 22.26 -20.17
N LYS A 130 -7.03 23.47 -20.16
CA LYS A 130 -7.85 23.92 -21.27
C LYS A 130 -6.97 24.62 -22.28
N LEU A 131 -7.12 24.21 -23.53
CA LEU A 131 -6.49 24.93 -24.64
C LEU A 131 -7.47 25.98 -25.18
N LEU A 132 -6.97 27.18 -25.28
CA LEU A 132 -7.75 28.26 -25.89
C LEU A 132 -7.62 28.18 -27.40
N ILE A 133 -8.75 28.27 -28.08
CA ILE A 133 -8.79 28.32 -29.56
C ILE A 133 -8.38 29.71 -29.98
N GLN A 134 -7.35 29.79 -30.76
CA GLN A 134 -6.89 31.06 -31.32
C GLN A 134 -7.53 31.33 -32.64
#